data_5f84b96db3749719b03692858f059db7
#
_entry.id   5f84b96db3749719b03692858f059db7
#
_cell.length_a   1.000
_cell.length_b   1.000
_cell.length_c   1.000
_cell.angle_alpha   90.00
_cell.angle_beta   90.00
_cell.angle_gamma   90.00
#
_symmetry.space_group_name_H-M   'P 1'
#
loop_
_entity.id
_entity.type
_entity.pdbx_description
1 polymer ?
#
loop_
_entity_poly.entity_id
_entity_poly.type
_entity_poly.pdbx_seq_one_letter_code
_entity_poly.pdbx_strand_id
1 'polypeptide(L)'
;MVFLMNVTIKTLDGNSQQIEDVQKFLFKMIKKEFGYDYVPQWHQDIVKMDEYYINPERNNFFVAYTETGEIISTIGIRGYDKDFPEFRHLYSKEDTSSIWRLFVDERCRRCGLASKMFSIAENFANDVNYDKIYLHTHKTLPGAIEFWTKMGFVVALDAEDDLQTVHMDKKIRSLDINHLAKDFSYAVKL
;
A
#
# COMPACT_ATOMS: atom_id res chain seq x y z
N MET A 1 1.26 11.44 29.36
CA MET A 1 0.09 12.02 28.69
C MET A 1 0.01 11.35 27.32
N VAL A 2 -0.99 10.53 27.06
CA VAL A 2 -1.13 9.86 25.76
C VAL A 2 -1.83 10.86 24.83
N PHE A 3 -1.13 11.36 23.83
CA PHE A 3 -1.75 12.19 22.79
C PHE A 3 -2.52 11.27 21.84
N LEU A 4 -3.83 11.47 21.75
CA LEU A 4 -4.66 10.89 20.71
C LEU A 4 -4.56 11.82 19.49
N MET A 5 -4.06 11.29 18.37
CA MET A 5 -4.07 11.98 17.08
C MET A 5 -5.24 11.43 16.27
N ASN A 6 -6.17 12.30 15.88
CA ASN A 6 -7.21 11.90 14.95
C ASN A 6 -6.62 11.79 13.54
N VAL A 7 -6.89 10.68 12.90
CA VAL A 7 -6.41 10.37 11.56
C VAL A 7 -7.61 10.16 10.64
N THR A 8 -7.62 10.83 9.51
CA THR A 8 -8.60 10.62 8.44
C THR A 8 -7.93 9.90 7.27
N ILE A 9 -8.51 8.81 6.80
CA ILE A 9 -8.02 8.09 5.61
C ILE A 9 -9.01 8.33 4.48
N LYS A 10 -8.49 8.78 3.33
CA LYS A 10 -9.27 9.08 2.12
C LYS A 10 -8.70 8.36 0.92
N THR A 11 -9.57 8.10 -0.04
CA THR A 11 -9.18 7.73 -1.40
C THR A 11 -8.60 8.95 -2.11
N LEU A 12 -7.57 8.75 -2.93
CA LEU A 12 -7.05 9.76 -3.83
C LEU A 12 -8.07 9.99 -4.97
N ASP A 13 -8.59 11.22 -5.09
CA ASP A 13 -9.74 11.54 -5.94
C ASP A 13 -9.40 12.19 -7.28
N GLY A 14 -8.12 12.32 -7.62
CA GLY A 14 -7.67 12.96 -8.86
C GLY A 14 -7.50 14.48 -8.79
N ASN A 15 -7.68 15.09 -7.63
CA ASN A 15 -7.35 16.49 -7.43
C ASN A 15 -5.83 16.72 -7.63
N SER A 16 -5.46 17.62 -8.55
CA SER A 16 -4.06 17.84 -8.93
C SER A 16 -3.16 18.25 -7.76
N GLN A 17 -3.64 19.09 -6.86
CA GLN A 17 -2.88 19.49 -5.68
C GLN A 17 -2.66 18.31 -4.73
N GLN A 18 -3.68 17.48 -4.53
CA GLN A 18 -3.58 16.30 -3.70
C GLN A 18 -2.58 15.30 -4.29
N ILE A 19 -2.59 15.10 -5.61
CA ILE A 19 -1.62 14.24 -6.31
C ILE A 19 -0.20 14.75 -6.08
N GLU A 20 0.05 16.04 -6.29
CA GLU A 20 1.37 16.63 -6.06
C GLU A 20 1.87 16.44 -4.62
N ASP A 21 1.01 16.63 -3.63
CA ASP A 21 1.37 16.50 -2.22
C ASP A 21 1.67 15.03 -1.87
N VAL A 22 0.92 14.09 -2.42
CA VAL A 22 1.19 12.65 -2.29
C VAL A 22 2.50 12.27 -2.98
N GLN A 23 2.78 12.77 -4.18
CA GLN A 23 4.05 12.54 -4.88
C GLN A 23 5.25 13.05 -4.06
N LYS A 24 5.16 14.27 -3.51
CA LYS A 24 6.19 14.84 -2.63
C LYS A 24 6.42 13.97 -1.40
N PHE A 25 5.34 13.51 -0.76
CA PHE A 25 5.43 12.59 0.37
C PHE A 25 6.12 11.28 -0.01
N LEU A 26 5.72 10.65 -1.11
CA LEU A 26 6.29 9.39 -1.58
C LEU A 26 7.79 9.51 -1.89
N PHE A 27 8.21 10.54 -2.63
CA PHE A 27 9.63 10.74 -2.94
C PHE A 27 10.45 11.05 -1.69
N LYS A 28 9.91 11.80 -0.73
CA LYS A 28 10.55 12.01 0.58
C LYS A 28 10.76 10.69 1.31
N MET A 29 9.73 9.81 1.33
CA MET A 29 9.81 8.52 1.99
C MET A 29 10.79 7.58 1.28
N ILE A 30 10.77 7.53 -0.05
CA ILE A 30 11.70 6.73 -0.84
C ILE A 30 13.15 7.17 -0.59
N LYS A 31 13.42 8.47 -0.64
CA LYS A 31 14.76 9.00 -0.34
C LYS A 31 15.23 8.61 1.05
N LYS A 32 14.32 8.67 2.03
CA LYS A 32 14.64 8.34 3.43
C LYS A 32 14.89 6.85 3.64
N GLU A 33 14.04 5.99 3.10
CA GLU A 33 14.10 4.54 3.36
C GLU A 33 15.13 3.81 2.48
N PHE A 34 15.35 4.28 1.25
CA PHE A 34 16.19 3.61 0.27
C PHE A 34 17.39 4.43 -0.21
N GLY A 35 17.49 5.72 0.12
CA GLY A 35 18.64 6.57 -0.17
C GLY A 35 18.72 7.10 -1.61
N TYR A 36 17.78 6.80 -2.50
CA TYR A 36 17.78 7.26 -3.88
C TYR A 36 16.62 8.21 -4.19
N ASP A 37 16.81 9.01 -5.23
CA ASP A 37 15.82 9.95 -5.75
C ASP A 37 14.93 9.27 -6.81
N TYR A 38 14.26 10.06 -7.65
CA TYR A 38 13.43 9.56 -8.74
C TYR A 38 14.21 8.67 -9.71
N VAL A 39 13.69 7.46 -9.92
CA VAL A 39 14.19 6.50 -10.91
C VAL A 39 13.05 6.17 -11.87
N PRO A 40 13.12 6.57 -13.15
CA PRO A 40 12.01 6.43 -14.10
C PRO A 40 11.45 5.00 -14.20
N GLN A 41 12.30 3.99 -14.17
CA GLN A 41 11.91 2.59 -14.30
C GLN A 41 11.08 2.07 -13.11
N TRP A 42 11.22 2.70 -11.92
CA TRP A 42 10.62 2.23 -10.68
C TRP A 42 9.48 3.10 -10.15
N HIS A 43 9.34 4.32 -10.69
CA HIS A 43 8.43 5.31 -10.10
C HIS A 43 7.39 5.86 -11.09
N GLN A 44 7.15 5.15 -12.20
CA GLN A 44 6.12 5.57 -13.17
C GLN A 44 4.74 5.66 -12.53
N ASP A 45 4.42 4.74 -11.63
CA ASP A 45 3.17 4.73 -10.88
C ASP A 45 2.99 5.95 -9.97
N ILE A 46 4.09 6.56 -9.50
CA ILE A 46 4.03 7.79 -8.70
C ILE A 46 3.82 9.00 -9.61
N VAL A 47 4.51 9.05 -10.75
CA VAL A 47 4.41 10.19 -11.66
C VAL A 47 3.05 10.23 -12.37
N LYS A 48 2.47 9.07 -12.63
CA LYS A 48 1.22 8.87 -13.37
C LYS A 48 0.13 8.25 -12.50
N MET A 49 -0.10 8.81 -11.32
CA MET A 49 -1.03 8.23 -10.33
C MET A 49 -2.44 8.05 -10.88
N ASP A 50 -2.88 8.93 -11.75
CA ASP A 50 -4.16 8.85 -12.45
C ASP A 50 -4.27 7.60 -13.32
N GLU A 51 -3.24 7.28 -14.11
CA GLU A 51 -3.21 6.08 -14.96
C GLU A 51 -3.17 4.78 -14.15
N TYR A 52 -2.47 4.78 -13.01
CA TYR A 52 -2.20 3.57 -12.24
C TYR A 52 -3.23 3.30 -11.13
N TYR A 53 -3.80 4.35 -10.52
CA TYR A 53 -4.59 4.18 -9.30
C TYR A 53 -5.99 4.81 -9.35
N ILE A 54 -6.21 5.87 -10.17
CA ILE A 54 -7.45 6.63 -10.13
C ILE A 54 -8.41 6.20 -11.23
N ASN A 55 -7.94 6.14 -12.49
CA ASN A 55 -8.77 5.80 -13.64
C ASN A 55 -9.22 4.32 -13.68
N PRO A 56 -8.39 3.32 -13.31
CA PRO A 56 -8.83 1.94 -13.33
C PRO A 56 -9.77 1.63 -12.16
N GLU A 57 -10.99 1.14 -12.44
CA GLU A 57 -12.04 0.86 -11.44
C GLU A 57 -11.63 -0.12 -10.35
N ARG A 58 -10.71 -1.06 -10.65
CA ARG A 58 -10.24 -2.09 -9.70
C ARG A 58 -8.93 -1.72 -9.02
N ASN A 59 -8.48 -0.46 -9.14
CA ASN A 59 -7.30 0.06 -8.47
C ASN A 59 -7.70 1.16 -7.49
N ASN A 60 -6.85 1.42 -6.49
CA ASN A 60 -7.09 2.54 -5.59
C ASN A 60 -5.79 3.00 -4.92
N PHE A 61 -5.81 4.20 -4.38
CA PHE A 61 -4.74 4.76 -3.57
C PHE A 61 -5.32 5.46 -2.34
N PHE A 62 -4.92 5.03 -1.16
CA PHE A 62 -5.42 5.58 0.10
C PHE A 62 -4.33 6.42 0.76
N VAL A 63 -4.76 7.53 1.35
CA VAL A 63 -3.89 8.52 2.00
C VAL A 63 -4.43 8.81 3.38
N ALA A 64 -3.56 8.75 4.39
CA ALA A 64 -3.89 9.11 5.77
C ALA A 64 -3.39 10.51 6.09
N TYR A 65 -4.27 11.31 6.69
CA TYR A 65 -4.04 12.70 7.06
C TYR A 65 -4.19 12.92 8.55
N THR A 66 -3.40 13.84 9.10
CA THR A 66 -3.65 14.44 10.42
C THR A 66 -4.84 15.38 10.36
N GLU A 67 -5.32 15.87 11.53
CA GLU A 67 -6.32 16.93 11.61
C GLU A 67 -5.91 18.24 10.91
N THR A 68 -4.60 18.48 10.81
CA THR A 68 -4.05 19.66 10.13
C THR A 68 -3.86 19.46 8.63
N GLY A 69 -4.22 18.27 8.08
CA GLY A 69 -4.10 17.95 6.67
C GLY A 69 -2.70 17.46 6.24
N GLU A 70 -1.80 17.18 7.19
CA GLU A 70 -0.49 16.61 6.87
C GLU A 70 -0.62 15.14 6.48
N ILE A 71 0.03 14.70 5.40
CA ILE A 71 0.08 13.31 4.98
C ILE A 71 1.03 12.54 5.91
N ILE A 72 0.55 11.45 6.49
CA ILE A 72 1.30 10.61 7.42
C ILE A 72 1.42 9.14 7.01
N SER A 73 0.60 8.69 6.05
CA SER A 73 0.71 7.34 5.49
C SER A 73 0.04 7.26 4.14
N THR A 74 0.50 6.31 3.33
CA THR A 74 -0.07 5.99 2.02
C THR A 74 -0.12 4.48 1.83
N ILE A 75 -1.02 4.00 0.97
CA ILE A 75 -1.02 2.64 0.42
C ILE A 75 -1.73 2.64 -0.93
N GLY A 76 -1.09 2.04 -1.92
CA GLY A 76 -1.69 1.76 -3.23
C GLY A 76 -2.06 0.30 -3.36
N ILE A 77 -3.14 0.03 -4.09
CA ILE A 77 -3.56 -1.31 -4.51
C ILE A 77 -3.98 -1.28 -5.97
N ARG A 78 -3.51 -2.25 -6.75
CA ARG A 78 -3.82 -2.36 -8.18
C ARG A 78 -3.71 -3.80 -8.66
N GLY A 79 -4.31 -4.12 -9.81
CA GLY A 79 -4.18 -5.44 -10.42
C GLY A 79 -2.72 -5.83 -10.60
N TYR A 80 -2.41 -7.12 -10.43
CA TYR A 80 -1.07 -7.67 -10.63
C TYR A 80 -0.61 -7.45 -12.07
N ASP A 81 0.48 -6.74 -12.26
CA ASP A 81 1.02 -6.35 -13.57
C ASP A 81 2.51 -6.67 -13.73
N LYS A 82 3.03 -7.59 -12.92
CA LYS A 82 4.42 -8.04 -12.99
C LYS A 82 4.57 -9.22 -13.95
N ASP A 83 5.65 -9.24 -14.69
CA ASP A 83 6.02 -10.35 -15.58
C ASP A 83 7.24 -11.10 -15.00
N PHE A 84 7.06 -11.68 -13.82
CA PHE A 84 8.05 -12.60 -13.27
C PHE A 84 7.78 -14.00 -13.81
N PRO A 85 8.74 -14.65 -14.49
CA PRO A 85 8.55 -15.99 -15.04
C PRO A 85 8.03 -17.01 -14.04
N GLU A 86 8.50 -16.92 -12.77
CA GLU A 86 8.14 -17.81 -11.67
C GLU A 86 6.66 -17.73 -11.31
N PHE A 87 6.00 -16.61 -11.62
CA PHE A 87 4.62 -16.33 -11.17
C PHE A 87 3.59 -16.30 -12.31
N ARG A 88 3.99 -16.51 -13.57
CA ARG A 88 3.09 -16.44 -14.73
C ARG A 88 1.87 -17.37 -14.63
N HIS A 89 1.97 -18.47 -13.86
CA HIS A 89 0.88 -19.41 -13.65
C HIS A 89 0.19 -19.27 -12.29
N LEU A 90 0.66 -18.38 -11.44
CA LEU A 90 0.17 -18.19 -10.08
C LEU A 90 -0.67 -16.93 -9.90
N TYR A 91 -0.35 -15.89 -10.66
CA TYR A 91 -1.00 -14.57 -10.52
C TYR A 91 -1.45 -14.06 -11.87
N SER A 92 -2.69 -13.57 -11.92
CA SER A 92 -3.25 -12.86 -13.05
C SER A 92 -3.78 -11.49 -12.62
N LYS A 93 -3.89 -10.56 -13.56
CA LYS A 93 -4.46 -9.24 -13.30
C LYS A 93 -5.94 -9.30 -12.92
N GLU A 94 -6.62 -10.38 -13.33
CA GLU A 94 -8.04 -10.58 -13.12
C GLU A 94 -8.36 -11.05 -11.69
N ASP A 95 -7.49 -11.88 -11.10
CA ASP A 95 -7.73 -12.50 -9.80
C ASP A 95 -6.82 -12.00 -8.68
N THR A 96 -5.70 -11.37 -9.03
CA THR A 96 -4.67 -10.98 -8.07
C THR A 96 -4.44 -9.47 -8.09
N SER A 97 -4.52 -8.83 -6.93
CA SER A 97 -4.06 -7.45 -6.74
C SER A 97 -2.65 -7.40 -6.17
N SER A 98 -2.02 -6.25 -6.26
CA SER A 98 -0.69 -5.98 -5.69
C SER A 98 -0.73 -4.79 -4.76
N ILE A 99 -0.06 -4.88 -3.61
CA ILE A 99 0.18 -3.75 -2.69
C ILE A 99 1.40 -2.96 -3.15
N TRP A 100 1.23 -1.64 -3.12
CA TRP A 100 2.25 -0.66 -3.51
C TRP A 100 2.32 0.47 -2.50
N ARG A 101 3.49 1.08 -2.36
CA ARG A 101 3.70 2.37 -1.69
C ARG A 101 3.08 2.44 -0.28
N LEU A 102 3.13 1.35 0.50
CA LEU A 102 2.81 1.43 1.93
C LEU A 102 3.97 2.11 2.64
N PHE A 103 3.78 3.38 2.94
CA PHE A 103 4.69 4.18 3.76
C PHE A 103 3.97 4.74 4.97
N VAL A 104 4.66 4.80 6.10
CA VAL A 104 4.19 5.43 7.33
C VAL A 104 5.27 6.37 7.84
N ASP A 105 4.91 7.64 8.06
CA ASP A 105 5.81 8.61 8.70
C ASP A 105 6.33 8.04 10.02
N GLU A 106 7.63 8.18 10.28
CA GLU A 106 8.27 7.58 11.46
C GLU A 106 7.63 7.98 12.78
N ARG A 107 7.12 9.23 12.87
CA ARG A 107 6.41 9.77 14.03
C ARG A 107 5.12 9.01 14.36
N CYS A 108 4.56 8.32 13.34
CA CYS A 108 3.30 7.58 13.42
C CYS A 108 3.49 6.05 13.33
N ARG A 109 4.73 5.56 13.43
CA ARG A 109 5.00 4.12 13.44
C ARG A 109 4.63 3.49 14.78
N ARG A 110 4.37 2.18 14.76
CA ARG A 110 4.00 1.35 15.93
C ARG A 110 2.70 1.74 16.64
N CYS A 111 1.89 2.60 16.03
CA CYS A 111 0.56 3.00 16.50
C CYS A 111 -0.59 2.24 15.80
N GLY A 112 -0.31 1.22 15.01
CA GLY A 112 -1.30 0.43 14.27
C GLY A 112 -1.72 1.02 12.92
N LEU A 113 -1.16 2.18 12.51
CA LEU A 113 -1.56 2.86 11.28
C LEU A 113 -1.32 2.01 10.02
N ALA A 114 -0.15 1.36 9.89
CA ALA A 114 0.13 0.47 8.75
C ALA A 114 -0.91 -0.66 8.63
N SER A 115 -1.26 -1.31 9.76
CA SER A 115 -2.26 -2.37 9.78
C SER A 115 -3.65 -1.86 9.38
N LYS A 116 -4.00 -0.63 9.78
CA LYS A 116 -5.26 0.01 9.40
C LYS A 116 -5.30 0.35 7.91
N MET A 117 -4.20 0.90 7.37
CA MET A 117 -4.06 1.20 5.94
C MET A 117 -4.20 -0.09 5.11
N PHE A 118 -3.52 -1.17 5.54
CA PHE A 118 -3.63 -2.46 4.86
C PHE A 118 -5.06 -3.03 4.95
N SER A 119 -5.72 -2.98 6.11
CA SER A 119 -7.10 -3.46 6.25
C SER A 119 -8.07 -2.76 5.29
N ILE A 120 -7.88 -1.45 5.04
CA ILE A 120 -8.71 -0.70 4.08
C ILE A 120 -8.42 -1.17 2.64
N ALA A 121 -7.15 -1.35 2.28
CA ALA A 121 -6.78 -1.85 0.97
C ALA A 121 -7.28 -3.30 0.75
N GLU A 122 -7.23 -4.16 1.77
CA GLU A 122 -7.74 -5.54 1.71
C GLU A 122 -9.26 -5.57 1.53
N ASN A 123 -9.99 -4.73 2.26
CA ASN A 123 -11.45 -4.62 2.09
C ASN A 123 -11.78 -4.15 0.67
N PHE A 124 -11.09 -3.14 0.15
CA PHE A 124 -11.25 -2.71 -1.24
C PHE A 124 -10.96 -3.85 -2.23
N ALA A 125 -9.88 -4.61 -2.05
CA ALA A 125 -9.57 -5.75 -2.91
C ALA A 125 -10.70 -6.80 -2.93
N ASN A 126 -11.28 -7.08 -1.76
CA ASN A 126 -12.44 -7.96 -1.64
C ASN A 126 -13.68 -7.39 -2.35
N ASP A 127 -13.97 -6.10 -2.17
CA ASP A 127 -15.14 -5.43 -2.76
C ASP A 127 -15.08 -5.41 -4.29
N VAL A 128 -13.88 -5.36 -4.89
CA VAL A 128 -13.68 -5.40 -6.34
C VAL A 128 -13.33 -6.80 -6.87
N ASN A 129 -13.58 -7.84 -6.06
CA ASN A 129 -13.46 -9.26 -6.40
C ASN A 129 -12.06 -9.70 -6.85
N TYR A 130 -11.04 -9.35 -6.07
CA TYR A 130 -9.76 -10.04 -6.14
C TYR A 130 -9.75 -11.26 -5.22
N ASP A 131 -9.14 -12.36 -5.65
CA ASP A 131 -9.02 -13.58 -4.86
C ASP A 131 -7.75 -13.60 -4.01
N LYS A 132 -6.74 -12.83 -4.45
CA LYS A 132 -5.42 -12.78 -3.81
C LYS A 132 -4.89 -11.35 -3.74
N ILE A 133 -4.01 -11.13 -2.77
CA ILE A 133 -3.16 -9.95 -2.70
C ILE A 133 -1.71 -10.41 -2.73
N TYR A 134 -0.93 -9.84 -3.63
CA TYR A 134 0.50 -10.03 -3.78
C TYR A 134 1.25 -8.79 -3.31
N LEU A 135 2.44 -8.99 -2.81
CA LEU A 135 3.44 -7.93 -2.61
C LEU A 135 4.86 -8.47 -2.75
N HIS A 136 5.82 -7.58 -2.92
CA HIS A 136 7.21 -7.89 -2.65
C HIS A 136 7.78 -6.88 -1.65
N THR A 137 8.72 -7.34 -0.85
CA THR A 137 9.44 -6.55 0.14
C THR A 137 10.91 -6.98 0.15
N HIS A 138 11.73 -6.34 0.98
CA HIS A 138 13.15 -6.62 1.05
C HIS A 138 13.53 -7.00 2.49
N LYS A 139 14.41 -7.99 2.66
CA LYS A 139 14.95 -8.39 3.98
C LYS A 139 15.70 -7.24 4.68
N THR A 140 16.20 -6.30 3.88
CA THR A 140 16.89 -5.10 4.38
C THR A 140 15.98 -4.08 5.04
N LEU A 141 14.66 -4.21 4.89
CA LEU A 141 13.67 -3.35 5.56
C LEU A 141 13.30 -3.93 6.93
N PRO A 142 13.76 -3.33 8.05
CA PRO A 142 13.54 -3.89 9.37
C PRO A 142 12.05 -4.05 9.72
N GLY A 143 11.65 -5.27 10.09
CA GLY A 143 10.29 -5.60 10.51
C GLY A 143 9.27 -5.72 9.38
N ALA A 144 9.66 -5.60 8.11
CA ALA A 144 8.72 -5.66 6.99
C ALA A 144 8.13 -7.06 6.81
N ILE A 145 8.97 -8.10 6.84
CA ILE A 145 8.52 -9.49 6.69
C ILE A 145 7.61 -9.88 7.85
N GLU A 146 8.00 -9.56 9.09
CA GLU A 146 7.21 -9.82 10.30
C GLU A 146 5.85 -9.10 10.24
N PHE A 147 5.84 -7.85 9.77
CA PHE A 147 4.61 -7.11 9.59
C PHE A 147 3.67 -7.81 8.60
N TRP A 148 4.15 -8.17 7.42
CA TRP A 148 3.34 -8.82 6.39
C TRP A 148 2.89 -10.21 6.80
N THR A 149 3.75 -10.98 7.48
CA THR A 149 3.37 -12.27 8.08
C THR A 149 2.23 -12.11 9.10
N LYS A 150 2.32 -11.08 9.97
CA LYS A 150 1.24 -10.75 10.91
C LYS A 150 -0.06 -10.33 10.19
N MET A 151 0.03 -9.72 9.01
CA MET A 151 -1.14 -9.39 8.18
C MET A 151 -1.69 -10.62 7.43
N GLY A 152 -1.11 -11.80 7.61
CA GLY A 152 -1.58 -13.06 7.04
C GLY A 152 -0.97 -13.42 5.69
N PHE A 153 0.08 -12.73 5.27
CA PHE A 153 0.83 -13.11 4.08
C PHE A 153 1.77 -14.29 4.36
N VAL A 154 1.97 -15.11 3.35
CA VAL A 154 2.95 -16.19 3.34
C VAL A 154 4.02 -15.92 2.28
N VAL A 155 5.24 -16.40 2.52
CA VAL A 155 6.31 -16.27 1.54
C VAL A 155 6.02 -17.21 0.36
N ALA A 156 5.90 -16.63 -0.83
CA ALA A 156 5.74 -17.37 -2.09
C ALA A 156 7.09 -17.69 -2.72
N LEU A 157 8.05 -16.75 -2.64
CA LEU A 157 9.41 -16.94 -3.14
C LEU A 157 10.36 -16.00 -2.40
N ASP A 158 11.50 -16.53 -1.96
CA ASP A 158 12.70 -15.78 -1.59
C ASP A 158 13.61 -15.74 -2.81
N ALA A 159 13.76 -14.57 -3.43
CA ALA A 159 14.46 -14.47 -4.71
C ALA A 159 15.97 -14.61 -4.58
N GLU A 160 16.54 -14.43 -3.37
CA GLU A 160 17.99 -14.46 -3.11
C GLU A 160 18.80 -13.53 -4.03
N ASP A 161 18.14 -12.46 -4.54
CA ASP A 161 18.75 -11.45 -5.39
C ASP A 161 19.57 -10.43 -4.59
N ASP A 162 20.28 -9.54 -5.27
CA ASP A 162 21.10 -8.50 -4.65
C ASP A 162 20.29 -7.54 -3.77
N LEU A 163 19.00 -7.39 -4.04
CA LEU A 163 18.07 -6.58 -3.26
C LEU A 163 17.44 -7.35 -2.09
N GLN A 164 17.75 -8.65 -1.97
CA GLN A 164 17.16 -9.55 -0.97
C GLN A 164 15.63 -9.51 -0.98
N THR A 165 15.07 -9.62 -2.19
CA THR A 165 13.63 -9.53 -2.44
C THR A 165 12.91 -10.76 -1.93
N VAL A 166 11.82 -10.54 -1.20
CA VAL A 166 10.89 -11.58 -0.76
C VAL A 166 9.52 -11.30 -1.35
N HIS A 167 9.01 -12.24 -2.12
CA HIS A 167 7.66 -12.21 -2.68
C HIS A 167 6.70 -12.91 -1.73
N MET A 168 5.58 -12.26 -1.45
CA MET A 168 4.59 -12.78 -0.51
C MET A 168 3.18 -12.65 -1.11
N ASP A 169 2.30 -13.58 -0.74
CA ASP A 169 0.90 -13.50 -1.10
C ASP A 169 -0.04 -13.81 0.07
N LYS A 170 -1.29 -13.42 -0.10
CA LYS A 170 -2.38 -13.69 0.83
C LYS A 170 -3.65 -13.97 0.04
N LYS A 171 -4.36 -15.07 0.35
CA LYS A 171 -5.72 -15.29 -0.14
C LYS A 171 -6.69 -14.39 0.60
N ILE A 172 -7.58 -13.73 -0.14
CA ILE A 172 -8.67 -12.96 0.44
C ILE A 172 -9.80 -13.95 0.75
N ARG A 173 -10.24 -14.00 2.02
CA ARG A 173 -11.48 -14.69 2.36
C ARG A 173 -12.63 -13.75 1.98
N SER A 174 -13.61 -14.24 1.20
CA SER A 174 -14.83 -13.47 0.97
C SER A 174 -15.52 -13.22 2.32
N LEU A 175 -15.45 -12.01 2.78
CA LEU A 175 -16.28 -11.53 3.88
C LEU A 175 -17.62 -11.11 3.28
N ASP A 176 -18.71 -11.42 3.97
CA ASP A 176 -20.06 -11.05 3.54
C ASP A 176 -20.14 -9.56 3.19
N ILE A 177 -20.70 -9.29 2.02
CA ILE A 177 -20.81 -8.00 1.35
C ILE A 177 -21.62 -7.05 2.23
N ASN A 178 -21.01 -6.01 2.80
CA ASN A 178 -21.71 -4.76 3.22
C ASN A 178 -20.82 -3.71 3.91
N HIS A 179 -19.71 -3.24 3.32
CA HIS A 179 -19.04 -2.04 3.81
C HIS A 179 -18.41 -1.20 2.70
N LEU A 180 -19.24 -0.48 1.95
CA LEU A 180 -18.79 0.67 1.17
C LEU A 180 -18.75 1.91 2.07
N ALA A 181 -17.61 2.18 2.70
CA ALA A 181 -17.36 3.44 3.37
C ALA A 181 -16.27 4.21 2.61
N LYS A 182 -16.61 5.41 2.12
CA LYS A 182 -15.71 6.24 1.31
C LYS A 182 -14.63 6.96 2.11
N ASP A 183 -14.88 7.22 3.39
CA ASP A 183 -13.95 7.91 4.29
C ASP A 183 -13.91 7.21 5.65
N PHE A 184 -12.70 7.07 6.21
CA PHE A 184 -12.50 6.48 7.52
C PHE A 184 -11.82 7.48 8.44
N SER A 185 -12.42 7.72 9.60
CA SER A 185 -11.81 8.53 10.67
C SER A 185 -11.60 7.67 11.91
N TYR A 186 -10.44 7.77 12.55
CA TYR A 186 -10.13 7.07 13.79
C TYR A 186 -9.02 7.78 14.56
N ALA A 187 -8.90 7.47 15.85
CA ALA A 187 -7.86 8.01 16.72
C ALA A 187 -6.69 7.03 16.87
N VAL A 188 -5.48 7.54 16.80
CA VAL A 188 -4.23 6.79 16.96
C VAL A 188 -3.54 7.24 18.24
N LYS A 189 -3.04 6.28 19.04
CA LYS A 189 -2.16 6.55 20.18
C LYS A 189 -0.72 6.65 19.67
N LEU A 190 -0.08 7.78 19.91
CA LEU A 190 1.34 8.01 19.68
C LEU A 190 2.15 7.73 20.94
#